data_cbb0c5dc78cdb30d03085448ab33a566
#
_entry.id   cbb0c5dc78cdb30d03085448ab33a566
#
_cell.length_a   1.000
_cell.length_b   1.000
_cell.length_c   1.000
_cell.angle_alpha   90.00
_cell.angle_beta   90.00
_cell.angle_gamma   90.00
#
_symmetry.space_group_name_H-M   'P 1'
#
loop_
_entity.id
_entity.type
_entity.pdbx_description
1 polymer ?
#
loop_
_entity_poly.entity_id
_entity_poly.type
_entity_poly.pdbx_seq_one_letter_code
_entity_poly.pdbx_strand_id
1 'polypeptide(L)'
;MKTKNILSTLSLIAISLLLLSCYQAEQTYQEENTTAPLKPRIVVLTDIAPGDIEPDDMESMIRLMAHADLFEIEALITSGGWNSSGRSYPISWKDSLKSTLDAYEKDLHNLMKRSEQTSFLSLEKENQQQRIGYWPSADYLRSRSMLGSLNLGYKEIGENNVSEGSDFIIDLVDEDDDRPVWVTVWGGGNTLAQAIWQVKQERTEEEIKTFLNKLRVYTITDQDVSYQERHTNYPFSSHYWMRSEFADDLLFIWDESAWLSQNEIGANNWHEYAEHIQNHGNLGKIYPKNKYGVEGDTPSFLHVLPNGLNNPEVPNNVGWGGYFEWGIGKDDETYCFTNHSGEANKISKKYEAYFYPAIFNNFVARMDWAEDGIGNRNPVVIVNDNEGFDILNVAPKQGEEITLDASKSYDPDGDELSYNWWYLPEAGTYAGAIEINDADTPKATITIPADAADESIHIICEVTDNGSPVLTGYRRVVITPK
;
A
#
# COMPACT_ATOMS: atom_id res chain seq x y z
N MET A 1 -29.14 -55.75 49.11
CA MET A 1 -29.69 -54.80 48.20
C MET A 1 -29.17 -53.41 48.56
N LYS A 2 -28.08 -52.93 48.00
CA LYS A 2 -27.59 -51.52 47.97
C LYS A 2 -26.12 -51.53 47.53
N THR A 3 -25.83 -51.87 46.30
CA THR A 3 -24.49 -51.70 45.73
C THR A 3 -24.55 -51.67 44.19
N LYS A 4 -25.42 -50.77 43.62
CA LYS A 4 -25.48 -50.64 42.16
C LYS A 4 -25.54 -49.19 41.63
N ASN A 5 -25.44 -48.16 42.48
CA ASN A 5 -25.59 -46.75 42.02
C ASN A 5 -24.34 -45.87 42.15
N ILE A 6 -23.15 -46.41 42.42
CA ILE A 6 -21.93 -45.57 42.56
C ILE A 6 -21.05 -45.61 41.32
N LEU A 7 -21.19 -46.59 40.39
CA LEU A 7 -20.38 -46.67 39.19
C LEU A 7 -20.91 -45.80 38.01
N SER A 8 -22.19 -45.36 38.00
CA SER A 8 -22.72 -44.56 36.93
C SER A 8 -22.41 -43.04 37.03
N THR A 9 -22.16 -42.58 38.28
CA THR A 9 -21.88 -41.16 38.56
C THR A 9 -20.41 -40.80 38.32
N LEU A 10 -19.49 -41.71 38.46
CA LEU A 10 -18.06 -41.50 38.19
C LEU A 10 -17.72 -41.48 36.67
N SER A 11 -18.48 -42.22 35.87
CA SER A 11 -18.28 -42.22 34.42
C SER A 11 -18.79 -40.94 33.72
N LEU A 12 -19.80 -40.28 34.28
CA LEU A 12 -20.32 -39.01 33.74
C LEU A 12 -19.42 -37.80 34.09
N ILE A 13 -18.74 -37.83 35.22
CA ILE A 13 -17.80 -36.78 35.64
C ILE A 13 -16.49 -36.89 34.85
N ALA A 14 -16.03 -38.10 34.52
CA ALA A 14 -14.83 -38.29 33.69
C ALA A 14 -15.03 -37.88 32.23
N ILE A 15 -16.26 -38.04 31.69
CA ILE A 15 -16.58 -37.62 30.32
C ILE A 15 -16.75 -36.10 30.24
N SER A 16 -17.29 -35.44 31.27
CA SER A 16 -17.40 -33.96 31.29
C SER A 16 -16.04 -33.27 31.50
N LEU A 17 -15.09 -33.89 32.19
CA LEU A 17 -13.73 -33.38 32.34
C LEU A 17 -12.89 -33.60 31.06
N LEU A 18 -13.14 -34.64 30.28
CA LEU A 18 -12.51 -34.86 28.97
C LEU A 18 -13.05 -33.94 27.87
N LEU A 19 -14.31 -33.52 27.97
CA LEU A 19 -14.91 -32.56 27.03
C LEU A 19 -14.52 -31.10 27.36
N LEU A 20 -14.16 -30.78 28.60
CA LEU A 20 -13.60 -29.47 28.97
C LEU A 20 -12.12 -29.33 28.63
N SER A 21 -11.37 -30.44 28.53
CA SER A 21 -9.94 -30.38 28.14
C SER A 21 -9.71 -30.26 26.64
N CYS A 22 -10.72 -30.49 25.81
CA CYS A 22 -10.65 -30.27 24.35
C CYS A 22 -11.08 -28.85 23.91
N TYR A 23 -11.45 -27.95 24.82
CA TYR A 23 -11.90 -26.60 24.49
C TYR A 23 -10.99 -25.49 25.04
N GLN A 24 -9.83 -25.83 25.56
CA GLN A 24 -8.73 -24.90 25.81
C GLN A 24 -7.52 -25.30 24.96
N ALA A 25 -7.62 -25.12 23.64
CA ALA A 25 -6.46 -24.68 22.93
C ALA A 25 -6.21 -23.26 23.46
N GLU A 26 -5.27 -23.12 24.37
CA GLU A 26 -4.71 -21.82 24.74
C GLU A 26 -4.25 -21.20 23.44
N GLN A 27 -4.99 -20.19 22.95
CA GLN A 27 -4.47 -19.29 21.94
C GLN A 27 -3.27 -18.62 22.60
N THR A 28 -2.07 -19.06 22.26
CA THR A 28 -0.85 -18.35 22.64
C THR A 28 -0.85 -17.06 21.83
N TYR A 29 -1.10 -15.95 22.49
CA TYR A 29 -0.98 -14.63 21.88
C TYR A 29 0.50 -14.26 21.83
N GLN A 30 0.92 -13.71 20.70
CA GLN A 30 2.26 -13.17 20.56
C GLN A 30 2.35 -11.87 21.38
N GLU A 31 3.44 -11.70 22.16
CA GLU A 31 3.76 -10.37 22.69
C GLU A 31 4.07 -9.45 21.50
N GLU A 32 3.47 -8.26 21.50
CA GLU A 32 3.69 -7.28 20.44
C GLU A 32 5.17 -6.90 20.37
N ASN A 33 5.77 -6.95 19.19
CA ASN A 33 7.10 -6.38 18.96
C ASN A 33 6.99 -4.84 18.97
N THR A 34 7.06 -4.24 20.15
CA THR A 34 6.86 -2.81 20.37
C THR A 34 7.95 -1.93 19.74
N THR A 35 9.00 -2.51 19.20
CA THR A 35 10.11 -1.77 18.55
C THR A 35 9.91 -1.59 17.04
N ALA A 36 9.13 -2.44 16.38
CA ALA A 36 8.84 -2.28 14.96
C ALA A 36 7.94 -1.06 14.70
N PRO A 37 8.14 -0.33 13.59
CA PRO A 37 7.27 0.79 13.20
C PRO A 37 5.82 0.37 13.01
N LEU A 38 4.89 1.32 13.24
CA LEU A 38 3.48 1.12 12.90
C LEU A 38 3.32 1.04 11.38
N LYS A 39 2.37 0.23 10.95
CA LYS A 39 1.98 0.15 9.53
C LYS A 39 1.27 1.43 9.09
N PRO A 40 1.42 1.85 7.83
CA PRO A 40 0.51 2.83 7.22
C PRO A 40 -0.90 2.24 7.12
N ARG A 41 -1.91 3.09 7.34
CA ARG A 41 -3.34 2.73 7.29
C ARG A 41 -3.86 2.90 5.87
N ILE A 42 -4.47 1.87 5.29
CA ILE A 42 -5.03 1.92 3.94
C ILE A 42 -6.49 1.45 3.88
N VAL A 43 -7.27 2.15 3.08
CA VAL A 43 -8.61 1.74 2.60
C VAL A 43 -8.51 1.54 1.09
N VAL A 44 -9.00 0.42 0.58
CA VAL A 44 -9.03 0.13 -0.85
C VAL A 44 -10.46 0.23 -1.36
N LEU A 45 -10.70 1.10 -2.36
CA LEU A 45 -11.94 1.13 -3.14
C LEU A 45 -11.67 0.45 -4.48
N THR A 46 -12.27 -0.72 -4.72
CA THR A 46 -11.97 -1.55 -5.90
C THR A 46 -13.26 -1.91 -6.64
N ASP A 47 -13.25 -1.88 -7.95
CA ASP A 47 -14.31 -2.45 -8.77
C ASP A 47 -13.99 -3.88 -9.25
N ILE A 48 -13.25 -4.62 -8.39
CA ILE A 48 -12.82 -6.00 -8.61
C ILE A 48 -13.93 -6.87 -9.21
N ALA A 49 -13.61 -7.61 -10.25
CA ALA A 49 -14.52 -8.48 -10.97
C ALA A 49 -13.87 -9.85 -11.25
N PRO A 50 -14.61 -10.83 -11.79
CA PRO A 50 -14.00 -12.07 -12.26
C PRO A 50 -12.83 -11.80 -13.23
N GLY A 51 -11.71 -12.50 -13.06
CA GLY A 51 -10.46 -12.26 -13.78
C GLY A 51 -10.50 -12.42 -15.31
N ASP A 52 -11.61 -12.86 -15.86
CA ASP A 52 -11.89 -12.84 -17.31
C ASP A 52 -12.64 -11.57 -17.77
N ILE A 53 -13.08 -10.74 -16.82
CA ILE A 53 -13.77 -9.46 -17.05
C ILE A 53 -12.81 -8.32 -16.80
N GLU A 54 -12.27 -8.22 -15.59
CA GLU A 54 -11.33 -7.20 -15.14
C GLU A 54 -10.22 -7.86 -14.33
N PRO A 55 -9.07 -8.19 -14.95
CA PRO A 55 -8.02 -8.94 -14.27
C PRO A 55 -7.15 -8.10 -13.32
N ASP A 56 -6.90 -6.82 -13.62
CA ASP A 56 -5.88 -6.02 -12.95
C ASP A 56 -6.21 -5.69 -11.49
N ASP A 57 -7.46 -5.41 -11.13
CA ASP A 57 -7.89 -5.34 -9.72
C ASP A 57 -7.58 -6.63 -8.95
N MET A 58 -7.86 -7.79 -9.55
CA MET A 58 -7.58 -9.08 -8.92
C MET A 58 -6.09 -9.35 -8.82
N GLU A 59 -5.29 -8.99 -9.83
CA GLU A 59 -3.84 -9.08 -9.83
C GLU A 59 -3.25 -8.19 -8.72
N SER A 60 -3.67 -6.93 -8.65
CA SER A 60 -3.25 -5.97 -7.64
C SER A 60 -3.68 -6.38 -6.23
N MET A 61 -4.88 -6.96 -6.06
CA MET A 61 -5.36 -7.47 -4.78
C MET A 61 -4.53 -8.67 -4.30
N ILE A 62 -4.17 -9.59 -5.20
CA ILE A 62 -3.28 -10.72 -4.88
C ILE A 62 -1.92 -10.20 -4.40
N ARG A 63 -1.37 -9.21 -5.09
CA ARG A 63 -0.12 -8.58 -4.68
C ARG A 63 -0.24 -7.87 -3.34
N LEU A 64 -1.32 -7.13 -3.09
CA LEU A 64 -1.57 -6.51 -1.79
C LEU A 64 -1.64 -7.55 -0.67
N MET A 65 -2.30 -8.69 -0.90
CA MET A 65 -2.35 -9.78 0.08
C MET A 65 -0.97 -10.38 0.36
N ALA A 66 -0.11 -10.50 -0.66
CA ALA A 66 1.28 -10.93 -0.47
C ALA A 66 2.15 -9.90 0.28
N HIS A 67 1.65 -8.68 0.50
CA HIS A 67 2.29 -7.60 1.26
C HIS A 67 1.47 -7.16 2.49
N ALA A 68 0.51 -7.95 2.94
CA ALA A 68 -0.39 -7.56 4.03
C ALA A 68 0.32 -7.35 5.38
N ASP A 69 1.55 -7.83 5.53
CA ASP A 69 2.42 -7.54 6.67
C ASP A 69 2.95 -6.10 6.71
N LEU A 70 2.84 -5.34 5.62
CA LEU A 70 3.34 -3.97 5.49
C LEU A 70 2.25 -2.90 5.63
N PHE A 71 0.97 -3.28 5.60
CA PHE A 71 -0.16 -2.35 5.66
C PHE A 71 -1.14 -2.71 6.76
N GLU A 72 -1.64 -1.72 7.50
CA GLU A 72 -2.86 -1.87 8.27
C GLU A 72 -4.04 -1.67 7.32
N ILE A 73 -4.55 -2.80 6.80
CA ILE A 73 -5.67 -2.81 5.86
C ILE A 73 -6.95 -2.58 6.63
N GLU A 74 -7.43 -1.35 6.60
CA GLU A 74 -8.59 -0.91 7.37
C GLU A 74 -9.91 -1.31 6.71
N ALA A 75 -9.97 -1.26 5.37
CA ALA A 75 -11.12 -1.74 4.63
C ALA A 75 -10.76 -2.16 3.19
N LEU A 76 -11.49 -3.16 2.71
CA LEU A 76 -11.53 -3.61 1.32
C LEU A 76 -12.97 -3.40 0.84
N ILE A 77 -13.22 -2.30 0.15
CA ILE A 77 -14.57 -1.86 -0.22
C ILE A 77 -14.79 -2.08 -1.72
N THR A 78 -15.73 -2.95 -2.06
CA THR A 78 -16.11 -3.13 -3.47
C THR A 78 -17.08 -2.06 -3.91
N SER A 79 -16.79 -1.39 -5.02
CA SER A 79 -17.53 -0.25 -5.56
C SER A 79 -17.68 -0.34 -7.08
N GLY A 80 -18.47 0.54 -7.68
CA GLY A 80 -18.54 0.67 -9.13
C GLY A 80 -17.27 1.31 -9.70
N GLY A 81 -16.96 0.99 -10.95
CA GLY A 81 -15.85 1.56 -11.72
C GLY A 81 -16.06 1.34 -13.22
N TRP A 82 -15.02 1.43 -14.02
CA TRP A 82 -15.13 1.30 -15.47
C TRP A 82 -15.69 -0.04 -15.96
N ASN A 83 -15.40 -1.13 -15.27
CA ASN A 83 -15.89 -2.46 -15.61
C ASN A 83 -17.42 -2.59 -15.49
N SER A 84 -18.04 -1.72 -14.70
CA SER A 84 -19.50 -1.64 -14.53
C SER A 84 -20.14 -0.44 -15.25
N SER A 85 -19.42 0.23 -16.16
CA SER A 85 -19.93 1.40 -16.90
C SER A 85 -21.28 1.13 -17.57
N GLY A 86 -22.24 2.03 -17.32
CA GLY A 86 -23.60 1.94 -17.84
C GLY A 86 -24.56 1.02 -17.10
N ARG A 87 -24.14 0.44 -15.98
CA ARG A 87 -24.97 -0.36 -15.06
C ARG A 87 -24.42 -0.27 -13.64
N SER A 88 -25.21 -0.65 -12.65
CA SER A 88 -24.70 -0.84 -11.29
C SER A 88 -23.71 -2.01 -11.24
N TYR A 89 -22.72 -1.90 -10.36
CA TYR A 89 -21.77 -2.98 -10.09
C TYR A 89 -22.52 -4.26 -9.70
N PRO A 90 -22.24 -5.38 -10.37
CA PRO A 90 -22.90 -6.65 -10.05
C PRO A 90 -22.40 -7.19 -8.71
N ILE A 91 -23.27 -7.22 -7.71
CA ILE A 91 -22.90 -7.61 -6.32
C ILE A 91 -22.19 -8.98 -6.26
N SER A 92 -22.50 -9.90 -7.17
CA SER A 92 -21.82 -11.21 -7.24
C SER A 92 -20.33 -11.11 -7.58
N TRP A 93 -19.85 -9.99 -8.14
CA TRP A 93 -18.44 -9.82 -8.47
C TRP A 93 -17.56 -9.67 -7.21
N LYS A 94 -18.14 -9.24 -6.07
CA LYS A 94 -17.43 -9.28 -4.76
C LYS A 94 -16.90 -10.68 -4.39
N ASP A 95 -17.42 -11.74 -5.01
CA ASP A 95 -16.91 -13.10 -4.81
C ASP A 95 -15.46 -13.26 -5.31
N SER A 96 -14.98 -12.36 -6.19
CA SER A 96 -13.57 -12.30 -6.60
C SER A 96 -12.68 -11.85 -5.43
N LEU A 97 -13.08 -10.81 -4.68
CA LEU A 97 -12.39 -10.41 -3.45
C LEU A 97 -12.40 -11.56 -2.42
N LYS A 98 -13.58 -12.20 -2.23
CA LYS A 98 -13.66 -13.34 -1.32
C LYS A 98 -12.72 -14.46 -1.73
N SER A 99 -12.64 -14.80 -3.03
CA SER A 99 -11.73 -15.85 -3.51
C SER A 99 -10.26 -15.52 -3.27
N THR A 100 -9.89 -14.24 -3.33
CA THR A 100 -8.53 -13.77 -3.01
C THR A 100 -8.23 -13.93 -1.51
N LEU A 101 -9.16 -13.59 -0.63
CA LEU A 101 -9.01 -13.80 0.81
C LEU A 101 -8.98 -15.28 1.20
N ASP A 102 -9.74 -16.14 0.49
CA ASP A 102 -9.71 -17.59 0.68
C ASP A 102 -8.37 -18.21 0.21
N ALA A 103 -7.72 -17.62 -0.79
CA ALA A 103 -6.39 -18.02 -1.23
C ALA A 103 -5.32 -17.54 -0.24
N TYR A 104 -5.40 -16.28 0.21
CA TYR A 104 -4.54 -15.73 1.25
C TYR A 104 -4.55 -16.58 2.52
N GLU A 105 -5.74 -16.97 3.01
CA GLU A 105 -5.88 -17.82 4.21
C GLU A 105 -5.08 -19.13 4.08
N LYS A 106 -5.08 -19.73 2.89
CA LYS A 106 -4.37 -20.99 2.66
C LYS A 106 -2.85 -20.81 2.62
N ASP A 107 -2.37 -19.65 2.19
CA ASP A 107 -0.94 -19.33 2.12
C ASP A 107 -0.42 -18.69 3.41
N LEU A 108 -1.32 -18.18 4.28
CA LEU A 108 -0.98 -17.42 5.46
C LEU A 108 -0.03 -18.16 6.41
N HIS A 109 -0.17 -19.48 6.54
CA HIS A 109 0.76 -20.29 7.35
C HIS A 109 2.21 -20.19 6.85
N ASN A 110 2.42 -20.19 5.54
CA ASN A 110 3.73 -20.07 4.92
C ASN A 110 4.28 -18.65 5.07
N LEU A 111 3.43 -17.62 4.84
CA LEU A 111 3.78 -16.22 5.02
C LEU A 111 4.22 -15.93 6.46
N MET A 112 3.43 -16.37 7.44
CA MET A 112 3.75 -16.25 8.87
C MET A 112 5.04 -17.00 9.24
N LYS A 113 5.25 -18.21 8.70
CA LYS A 113 6.47 -18.99 8.91
C LYS A 113 7.71 -18.22 8.43
N ARG A 114 7.64 -17.55 7.26
CA ARG A 114 8.78 -16.81 6.72
C ARG A 114 9.13 -15.57 7.55
N SER A 115 8.15 -14.92 8.18
CA SER A 115 8.33 -13.78 9.09
C SER A 115 8.43 -14.18 10.57
N GLU A 116 8.49 -15.47 10.88
CA GLU A 116 8.59 -16.02 12.25
C GLU A 116 7.40 -15.67 13.16
N GLN A 117 6.27 -15.27 12.58
CA GLN A 117 5.04 -15.04 13.31
C GLN A 117 4.39 -16.38 13.68
N THR A 118 4.09 -16.57 14.96
CA THR A 118 3.57 -17.86 15.50
C THR A 118 2.10 -17.82 15.90
N SER A 119 1.53 -16.62 16.04
CA SER A 119 0.14 -16.43 16.45
C SER A 119 -0.40 -15.07 15.96
N PHE A 120 -1.70 -14.85 16.10
CA PHE A 120 -2.32 -13.56 15.86
C PHE A 120 -2.38 -12.72 17.15
N LEU A 121 -2.55 -11.41 17.00
CA LEU A 121 -2.88 -10.51 18.08
C LEU A 121 -4.26 -10.89 18.64
N SER A 122 -4.47 -10.70 19.93
CA SER A 122 -5.74 -11.02 20.60
C SER A 122 -6.91 -10.21 20.07
N LEU A 123 -6.61 -8.96 19.69
CA LEU A 123 -7.49 -8.03 19.01
C LEU A 123 -6.68 -7.40 17.89
N GLU A 124 -6.97 -7.76 16.64
CA GLU A 124 -6.26 -7.24 15.45
C GLU A 124 -6.66 -5.79 15.11
N LYS A 125 -7.66 -5.27 15.80
CA LYS A 125 -8.12 -3.88 15.86
C LYS A 125 -8.56 -3.60 17.31
N GLU A 126 -9.10 -2.45 17.63
CA GLU A 126 -9.49 -2.03 18.99
C GLU A 126 -8.30 -1.76 19.92
N ASN A 127 -7.60 -0.66 19.71
CA ASN A 127 -6.43 -0.17 20.47
C ASN A 127 -5.13 -0.99 20.29
N GLN A 128 -5.09 -1.92 19.36
CA GLN A 128 -3.86 -2.58 18.93
C GLN A 128 -3.54 -2.18 17.49
N GLN A 129 -2.68 -1.17 17.34
CA GLN A 129 -2.16 -0.75 16.05
C GLN A 129 -1.20 -1.83 15.52
N GLN A 130 -1.39 -2.21 14.26
CA GLN A 130 -0.53 -3.23 13.65
C GLN A 130 0.84 -2.66 13.31
N ARG A 131 1.88 -3.48 13.51
CA ARG A 131 3.27 -3.12 13.23
C ARG A 131 3.78 -3.83 11.98
N ILE A 132 4.75 -3.21 11.32
CA ILE A 132 5.40 -3.78 10.12
C ILE A 132 5.94 -5.18 10.44
N GLY A 133 5.67 -6.13 9.54
CA GLY A 133 6.01 -7.54 9.68
C GLY A 133 4.90 -8.42 10.25
N TYR A 134 3.80 -7.85 10.76
CA TYR A 134 2.66 -8.61 11.26
C TYR A 134 1.68 -8.99 10.12
N TRP A 135 1.39 -10.27 9.97
CA TRP A 135 0.39 -10.79 9.03
C TRP A 135 -0.99 -10.83 9.69
N PRO A 136 -1.98 -10.09 9.18
CA PRO A 136 -3.33 -10.12 9.72
C PRO A 136 -4.03 -11.44 9.41
N SER A 137 -4.96 -11.87 10.26
CA SER A 137 -5.76 -13.05 9.99
C SER A 137 -6.72 -12.82 8.79
N ALA A 138 -7.04 -13.90 8.08
CA ALA A 138 -8.03 -13.83 7.02
C ALA A 138 -9.43 -13.44 7.54
N ASP A 139 -9.76 -13.81 8.76
CA ASP A 139 -11.03 -13.43 9.41
C ASP A 139 -11.08 -11.93 9.69
N TYR A 140 -9.96 -11.34 10.13
CA TYR A 140 -9.86 -9.88 10.24
C TYR A 140 -10.13 -9.21 8.90
N LEU A 141 -9.42 -9.61 7.82
CA LEU A 141 -9.61 -9.03 6.48
C LEU A 141 -11.03 -9.22 5.93
N ARG A 142 -11.65 -10.38 6.19
CA ARG A 142 -13.07 -10.59 5.84
C ARG A 142 -14.00 -9.66 6.60
N SER A 143 -13.73 -9.38 7.87
CA SER A 143 -14.51 -8.43 8.67
C SER A 143 -14.38 -6.99 8.18
N ARG A 144 -13.32 -6.69 7.40
CA ARG A 144 -13.04 -5.39 6.76
C ARG A 144 -13.52 -5.31 5.31
N SER A 145 -14.18 -6.37 4.80
CA SER A 145 -14.68 -6.43 3.43
C SER A 145 -16.16 -6.04 3.37
N MET A 146 -16.50 -4.98 2.63
CA MET A 146 -17.85 -4.43 2.58
C MET A 146 -18.21 -3.87 1.21
N LEU A 147 -19.47 -3.49 1.04
CA LEU A 147 -19.98 -2.84 -0.17
C LEU A 147 -19.93 -1.31 -0.01
N GLY A 148 -19.44 -0.66 -1.04
CA GLY A 148 -19.54 0.77 -1.23
C GLY A 148 -20.62 1.16 -2.23
N SER A 149 -20.43 2.29 -2.90
CA SER A 149 -21.31 2.78 -3.96
C SER A 149 -21.24 1.87 -5.17
N LEU A 150 -22.39 1.45 -5.68
CA LEU A 150 -22.47 0.54 -6.83
C LEU A 150 -22.62 1.25 -8.17
N ASN A 151 -22.77 2.57 -8.15
CA ASN A 151 -22.98 3.40 -9.32
C ASN A 151 -21.93 4.50 -9.41
N LEU A 152 -21.76 5.07 -10.61
CA LEU A 152 -20.77 6.09 -10.92
C LEU A 152 -21.38 7.50 -10.97
N GLY A 153 -20.54 8.47 -10.68
CA GLY A 153 -20.81 9.88 -10.88
C GLY A 153 -21.37 10.62 -9.68
N TYR A 154 -21.16 11.92 -9.65
CA TYR A 154 -21.60 12.81 -8.57
C TYR A 154 -23.11 12.76 -8.27
N LYS A 155 -23.94 12.48 -9.29
CA LYS A 155 -25.40 12.31 -9.11
C LYS A 155 -25.80 11.16 -8.18
N GLU A 156 -24.89 10.22 -7.97
CA GLU A 156 -25.08 9.05 -7.09
C GLU A 156 -24.58 9.34 -5.67
N ILE A 157 -24.41 10.62 -5.29
CA ILE A 157 -24.07 11.08 -3.95
C ILE A 157 -25.27 11.81 -3.37
N GLY A 158 -25.54 11.67 -2.07
CA GLY A 158 -26.61 12.36 -1.38
C GLY A 158 -27.33 11.51 -0.34
N GLU A 159 -28.40 12.02 0.23
CA GLU A 159 -29.12 11.48 1.39
C GLU A 159 -29.55 10.00 1.24
N ASN A 160 -29.85 9.55 0.02
CA ASN A 160 -30.32 8.19 -0.25
C ASN A 160 -29.24 7.23 -0.76
N ASN A 161 -27.98 7.68 -0.78
CA ASN A 161 -26.87 6.94 -1.37
C ASN A 161 -25.79 6.52 -0.34
N VAL A 162 -26.18 6.51 0.93
CA VAL A 162 -25.33 5.99 2.02
C VAL A 162 -25.06 4.50 1.81
N SER A 163 -23.81 4.11 1.99
CA SER A 163 -23.37 2.72 1.90
C SER A 163 -22.64 2.31 3.18
N GLU A 164 -22.51 1.00 3.41
CA GLU A 164 -21.73 0.44 4.50
C GLU A 164 -20.29 0.99 4.46
N GLY A 165 -19.69 1.07 3.25
CA GLY A 165 -18.34 1.59 3.07
C GLY A 165 -18.22 3.09 3.35
N SER A 166 -19.22 3.92 3.02
CA SER A 166 -19.18 5.36 3.32
C SER A 166 -19.28 5.64 4.82
N ASP A 167 -20.17 4.93 5.53
CA ASP A 167 -20.28 5.04 6.98
C ASP A 167 -19.01 4.56 7.68
N PHE A 168 -18.46 3.44 7.23
CA PHE A 168 -17.22 2.91 7.78
C PHE A 168 -16.02 3.87 7.63
N ILE A 169 -15.89 4.56 6.49
CA ILE A 169 -14.83 5.57 6.29
C ILE A 169 -14.98 6.72 7.31
N ILE A 170 -16.19 7.14 7.60
CA ILE A 170 -16.45 8.21 8.59
C ILE A 170 -16.01 7.74 9.99
N ASP A 171 -16.46 6.57 10.41
CA ASP A 171 -16.12 6.00 11.71
C ASP A 171 -14.61 5.81 11.86
N LEU A 172 -13.94 5.33 10.80
CA LEU A 172 -12.51 5.09 10.76
C LEU A 172 -11.67 6.38 10.91
N VAL A 173 -12.06 7.44 10.22
CA VAL A 173 -11.36 8.74 10.30
C VAL A 173 -11.58 9.41 11.65
N ASP A 174 -12.72 9.15 12.29
CA ASP A 174 -13.06 9.67 13.62
C ASP A 174 -12.35 8.91 14.77
N GLU A 175 -11.69 7.77 14.48
CA GLU A 175 -10.88 7.07 15.49
C GLU A 175 -9.79 7.98 16.08
N ASP A 176 -9.44 7.72 17.35
CA ASP A 176 -8.33 8.38 18.05
C ASP A 176 -6.98 7.78 17.60
N ASP A 177 -6.67 7.98 16.33
CA ASP A 177 -5.40 7.62 15.69
C ASP A 177 -4.94 8.79 14.82
N ASP A 178 -3.75 9.31 15.11
CA ASP A 178 -3.18 10.46 14.40
C ASP A 178 -2.58 10.10 13.03
N ARG A 179 -2.42 8.81 12.73
CA ARG A 179 -1.91 8.38 11.42
C ARG A 179 -2.93 8.69 10.32
N PRO A 180 -2.51 9.22 9.17
CA PRO A 180 -3.42 9.44 8.06
C PRO A 180 -4.00 8.11 7.54
N VAL A 181 -5.19 8.18 6.96
CA VAL A 181 -5.84 7.09 6.24
C VAL A 181 -5.65 7.31 4.75
N TRP A 182 -4.91 6.44 4.11
CA TRP A 182 -4.72 6.43 2.66
C TRP A 182 -5.87 5.68 1.99
N VAL A 183 -6.67 6.39 1.22
CA VAL A 183 -7.73 5.80 0.40
C VAL A 183 -7.19 5.61 -1.01
N THR A 184 -6.91 4.35 -1.36
CA THR A 184 -6.45 3.95 -2.69
C THR A 184 -7.66 3.59 -3.54
N VAL A 185 -7.89 4.34 -4.60
CA VAL A 185 -9.11 4.25 -5.43
C VAL A 185 -8.74 3.59 -6.75
N TRP A 186 -9.15 2.34 -6.91
CA TRP A 186 -8.92 1.49 -8.09
C TRP A 186 -10.09 1.54 -9.06
N GLY A 187 -11.27 1.89 -8.56
CA GLY A 187 -12.50 2.11 -9.33
C GLY A 187 -13.05 3.52 -9.18
N GLY A 188 -14.36 3.65 -9.00
CA GLY A 188 -15.01 4.94 -8.74
C GLY A 188 -14.84 5.41 -7.29
N GLY A 189 -14.68 6.72 -7.11
CA GLY A 189 -14.50 7.36 -5.80
C GLY A 189 -15.79 7.73 -5.07
N ASN A 190 -16.96 7.32 -5.58
CA ASN A 190 -18.26 7.69 -5.00
C ASN A 190 -18.40 7.36 -3.52
N THR A 191 -17.84 6.23 -3.07
CA THR A 191 -17.95 5.81 -1.66
C THR A 191 -17.26 6.82 -0.75
N LEU A 192 -16.05 7.25 -1.10
CA LEU A 192 -15.33 8.28 -0.36
C LEU A 192 -16.04 9.64 -0.45
N ALA A 193 -16.47 10.02 -1.64
CA ALA A 193 -17.19 11.26 -1.85
C ALA A 193 -18.52 11.30 -1.07
N GLN A 194 -19.24 10.16 -0.96
CA GLN A 194 -20.42 10.02 -0.13
C GLN A 194 -20.08 10.24 1.36
N ALA A 195 -18.99 9.66 1.87
CA ALA A 195 -18.54 9.88 3.24
C ALA A 195 -18.25 11.36 3.50
N ILE A 196 -17.49 12.01 2.63
CA ILE A 196 -17.18 13.45 2.74
C ILE A 196 -18.46 14.31 2.63
N TRP A 197 -19.41 13.93 1.77
CA TRP A 197 -20.70 14.61 1.64
C TRP A 197 -21.50 14.53 2.94
N GLN A 198 -21.59 13.36 3.59
CA GLN A 198 -22.29 13.19 4.88
C GLN A 198 -21.65 14.08 5.96
N VAL A 199 -20.33 14.03 6.10
CA VAL A 199 -19.59 14.88 7.02
C VAL A 199 -19.86 16.38 6.76
N LYS A 200 -19.91 16.79 5.47
CA LYS A 200 -20.24 18.19 5.09
C LYS A 200 -21.67 18.60 5.48
N GLN A 201 -22.64 17.66 5.55
CA GLN A 201 -24.02 18.00 5.98
C GLN A 201 -24.15 18.14 7.49
N GLU A 202 -23.30 17.47 8.27
CA GLU A 202 -23.50 17.29 9.70
C GLU A 202 -22.52 18.08 10.57
N ARG A 203 -21.40 18.57 9.99
CA ARG A 203 -20.30 19.14 10.73
C ARG A 203 -20.01 20.61 10.38
N THR A 204 -19.36 21.30 11.28
CA THR A 204 -18.83 22.66 11.04
C THR A 204 -17.66 22.64 10.07
N GLU A 205 -17.31 23.78 9.47
CA GLU A 205 -16.17 23.93 8.57
C GLU A 205 -14.84 23.47 9.20
N GLU A 206 -14.63 23.75 10.49
CA GLU A 206 -13.43 23.34 11.22
C GLU A 206 -13.37 21.81 11.40
N GLU A 207 -14.50 21.19 11.74
CA GLU A 207 -14.58 19.72 11.86
C GLU A 207 -14.42 19.03 10.51
N ILE A 208 -14.96 19.60 9.43
CA ILE A 208 -14.77 19.11 8.05
C ILE A 208 -13.29 19.15 7.70
N LYS A 209 -12.62 20.28 7.95
CA LYS A 209 -11.19 20.42 7.69
C LYS A 209 -10.36 19.43 8.51
N THR A 210 -10.69 19.22 9.77
CA THR A 210 -10.02 18.23 10.62
C THR A 210 -10.19 16.83 10.07
N PHE A 211 -11.37 16.46 9.59
CA PHE A 211 -11.67 15.18 8.96
C PHE A 211 -10.84 15.01 7.67
N LEU A 212 -10.85 16.00 6.77
CA LEU A 212 -10.13 15.94 5.49
C LEU A 212 -8.61 15.86 5.69
N ASN A 213 -8.08 16.54 6.70
CA ASN A 213 -6.65 16.51 7.02
C ASN A 213 -6.13 15.14 7.47
N LYS A 214 -6.99 14.22 7.88
CA LYS A 214 -6.63 12.82 8.17
C LYS A 214 -6.71 11.93 6.91
N LEU A 215 -7.33 12.38 5.83
CA LEU A 215 -7.45 11.63 4.58
C LEU A 215 -6.31 11.92 3.60
N ARG A 216 -5.94 10.90 2.87
CA ARG A 216 -5.04 10.96 1.70
C ARG A 216 -5.67 10.15 0.59
N VAL A 217 -5.72 10.67 -0.60
CA VAL A 217 -6.40 10.03 -1.73
C VAL A 217 -5.40 9.76 -2.85
N TYR A 218 -5.32 8.52 -3.30
CA TYR A 218 -4.60 8.16 -4.51
C TYR A 218 -5.56 7.46 -5.48
N THR A 219 -5.80 8.07 -6.64
CA THR A 219 -6.71 7.51 -7.64
C THR A 219 -5.97 6.98 -8.85
N ILE A 220 -6.33 5.77 -9.27
CA ILE A 220 -5.92 5.20 -10.56
C ILE A 220 -6.83 5.78 -11.63
N THR A 221 -6.37 6.86 -12.25
CA THR A 221 -7.14 7.70 -13.17
C THR A 221 -8.47 8.22 -12.56
N ASP A 222 -9.40 8.69 -13.36
CA ASP A 222 -10.77 9.04 -12.92
C ASP A 222 -11.75 8.01 -13.48
N GLN A 223 -12.01 6.96 -12.71
CA GLN A 223 -12.93 5.88 -13.09
C GLN A 223 -14.38 6.14 -12.68
N ASP A 224 -14.68 7.32 -12.15
CA ASP A 224 -16.04 7.68 -11.72
C ASP A 224 -16.90 8.33 -12.84
N VAL A 225 -16.38 8.36 -14.04
CA VAL A 225 -17.13 8.61 -15.27
C VAL A 225 -17.20 7.34 -16.10
N SER A 226 -18.17 7.21 -17.01
CA SER A 226 -18.22 6.03 -17.85
C SER A 226 -16.96 5.94 -18.74
N TYR A 227 -16.52 4.71 -19.02
CA TYR A 227 -15.34 4.48 -19.87
C TYR A 227 -15.46 5.17 -21.24
N GLN A 228 -16.66 5.28 -21.80
CA GLN A 228 -16.93 5.95 -23.07
C GLN A 228 -16.77 7.47 -22.98
N GLU A 229 -16.94 8.04 -21.78
CA GLU A 229 -16.89 9.48 -21.50
C GLU A 229 -15.62 9.93 -20.78
N ARG A 230 -14.68 9.03 -20.52
CA ARG A 230 -13.50 9.22 -19.67
C ARG A 230 -12.57 10.39 -20.00
N HIS A 231 -12.78 11.05 -21.14
CA HIS A 231 -11.99 12.22 -21.55
C HIS A 231 -12.83 13.48 -21.72
N THR A 232 -14.13 13.45 -21.45
CA THR A 232 -15.02 14.54 -21.80
C THR A 232 -16.03 14.91 -20.71
N ASN A 233 -16.21 14.09 -19.70
CA ASN A 233 -17.33 14.25 -18.77
C ASN A 233 -16.92 14.37 -17.28
N TYR A 234 -15.71 14.85 -17.02
CA TYR A 234 -15.18 15.03 -15.66
C TYR A 234 -16.10 15.79 -14.69
N PRO A 235 -16.83 16.86 -15.09
CA PRO A 235 -17.73 17.55 -14.18
C PRO A 235 -18.85 16.68 -13.56
N PHE A 236 -19.08 15.48 -14.11
CA PHE A 236 -20.03 14.51 -13.57
C PHE A 236 -19.38 13.49 -12.61
N SER A 237 -18.05 13.51 -12.50
CA SER A 237 -17.31 12.66 -11.57
C SER A 237 -17.41 13.16 -10.14
N SER A 238 -17.47 12.24 -9.18
CA SER A 238 -17.31 12.57 -7.75
C SER A 238 -15.86 13.00 -7.43
N HIS A 239 -14.87 12.50 -8.18
CA HIS A 239 -13.48 12.97 -8.06
C HIS A 239 -13.34 14.45 -8.40
N TYR A 240 -14.00 14.90 -9.48
CA TYR A 240 -14.05 16.31 -9.85
C TYR A 240 -14.64 17.15 -8.71
N TRP A 241 -15.76 16.72 -8.14
CA TRP A 241 -16.38 17.41 -7.00
C TRP A 241 -15.42 17.51 -5.81
N MET A 242 -14.77 16.41 -5.42
CA MET A 242 -13.82 16.43 -4.31
C MET A 242 -12.66 17.40 -4.57
N ARG A 243 -12.07 17.38 -5.78
CA ARG A 243 -10.99 18.32 -6.15
C ARG A 243 -11.46 19.77 -6.21
N SER A 244 -12.67 20.02 -6.71
CA SER A 244 -13.21 21.38 -6.83
C SER A 244 -13.52 22.03 -5.48
N GLU A 245 -14.02 21.23 -4.52
CA GLU A 245 -14.47 21.74 -3.22
C GLU A 245 -13.36 21.76 -2.16
N PHE A 246 -12.38 20.86 -2.25
CA PHE A 246 -11.45 20.56 -1.15
C PHE A 246 -9.98 20.53 -1.56
N ALA A 247 -9.60 21.15 -2.66
CA ALA A 247 -8.22 21.13 -3.17
C ALA A 247 -7.18 21.59 -2.11
N ASP A 248 -7.54 22.58 -1.27
CA ASP A 248 -6.65 23.14 -0.26
C ASP A 248 -6.56 22.30 1.04
N ASP A 249 -7.50 21.40 1.29
CA ASP A 249 -7.64 20.67 2.55
C ASP A 249 -7.48 19.13 2.38
N LEU A 250 -7.57 18.60 1.15
CA LEU A 250 -7.47 17.18 0.85
C LEU A 250 -6.26 16.89 -0.03
N LEU A 251 -5.28 16.15 0.48
CA LEU A 251 -4.22 15.62 -0.36
C LEU A 251 -4.83 14.63 -1.36
N PHE A 252 -4.86 15.01 -2.63
CA PHE A 252 -5.45 14.23 -3.72
C PHE A 252 -4.42 14.01 -4.83
N ILE A 253 -4.10 12.73 -5.08
CA ILE A 253 -3.24 12.28 -6.17
C ILE A 253 -4.10 11.69 -7.28
N TRP A 254 -3.96 12.24 -8.49
CA TRP A 254 -4.57 11.72 -9.70
C TRP A 254 -3.49 11.15 -10.62
N ASP A 255 -3.32 9.83 -10.58
CA ASP A 255 -2.34 9.11 -11.38
C ASP A 255 -2.85 8.87 -12.80
N GLU A 256 -2.03 9.27 -13.77
CA GLU A 256 -2.25 9.04 -15.20
C GLU A 256 -1.02 8.44 -15.90
N SER A 257 0.05 8.16 -15.14
CA SER A 257 1.31 7.63 -15.67
C SER A 257 1.68 6.30 -15.06
N ALA A 258 1.69 6.19 -13.74
CA ALA A 258 2.22 5.01 -13.06
C ALA A 258 1.41 3.75 -13.38
N TRP A 259 0.09 3.84 -13.37
CA TRP A 259 -0.78 2.72 -13.71
C TRP A 259 -0.61 2.24 -15.16
N LEU A 260 -0.45 3.18 -16.11
CA LEU A 260 -0.22 2.84 -17.53
C LEU A 260 1.14 2.17 -17.72
N SER A 261 2.19 2.71 -17.07
CA SER A 261 3.53 2.14 -17.13
C SER A 261 3.57 0.75 -16.50
N GLN A 262 2.92 0.56 -15.34
CA GLN A 262 2.82 -0.75 -14.70
C GLN A 262 2.15 -1.76 -15.64
N ASN A 263 1.00 -1.40 -16.22
CA ASN A 263 0.29 -2.22 -17.19
C ASN A 263 1.14 -2.58 -18.40
N GLU A 264 1.80 -1.60 -19.01
CA GLU A 264 2.60 -1.78 -20.23
C GLU A 264 3.85 -2.63 -19.96
N ILE A 265 4.61 -2.29 -18.91
CA ILE A 265 5.84 -3.01 -18.58
C ILE A 265 5.50 -4.44 -18.14
N GLY A 266 4.47 -4.63 -17.31
CA GLY A 266 4.01 -5.95 -16.91
C GLY A 266 3.55 -6.82 -18.08
N ALA A 267 2.78 -6.25 -19.00
CA ALA A 267 2.34 -6.96 -20.22
C ALA A 267 3.52 -7.37 -21.11
N ASN A 268 4.53 -6.50 -21.24
CA ASN A 268 5.75 -6.80 -22.01
C ASN A 268 6.61 -7.89 -21.35
N ASN A 269 6.55 -8.00 -20.03
CA ASN A 269 7.26 -9.00 -19.23
C ASN A 269 6.34 -10.14 -18.73
N TRP A 270 5.22 -10.37 -19.39
CA TRP A 270 4.23 -11.36 -18.94
C TRP A 270 4.80 -12.76 -18.71
N HIS A 271 5.84 -13.15 -19.45
CA HIS A 271 6.50 -14.43 -19.26
C HIS A 271 7.10 -14.60 -17.86
N GLU A 272 7.61 -13.51 -17.25
CA GLU A 272 8.11 -13.51 -15.87
C GLU A 272 6.98 -13.72 -14.86
N TYR A 273 5.81 -13.09 -15.08
CA TYR A 273 4.62 -13.32 -14.26
C TYR A 273 4.12 -14.76 -14.36
N ALA A 274 4.15 -15.32 -15.57
CA ALA A 274 3.73 -16.71 -15.80
C ALA A 274 4.69 -17.71 -15.16
N GLU A 275 5.98 -17.39 -15.07
CA GLU A 275 7.01 -18.23 -14.47
C GLU A 275 7.07 -18.08 -12.93
N HIS A 276 7.06 -16.84 -12.42
CA HIS A 276 7.39 -16.56 -11.03
C HIS A 276 6.20 -16.20 -10.14
N ILE A 277 5.04 -15.87 -10.71
CA ILE A 277 3.85 -15.46 -9.94
C ILE A 277 2.75 -16.51 -10.06
N GLN A 278 2.34 -16.86 -11.28
CA GLN A 278 1.28 -17.83 -11.47
C GLN A 278 1.71 -19.21 -10.93
N ASN A 279 0.79 -19.85 -10.20
CA ASN A 279 0.97 -21.14 -9.53
C ASN A 279 1.90 -21.15 -8.30
N HIS A 280 2.49 -20.04 -7.90
CA HIS A 280 3.18 -19.92 -6.61
C HIS A 280 2.15 -19.70 -5.49
N GLY A 281 2.05 -20.66 -4.60
CA GLY A 281 1.02 -20.67 -3.55
C GLY A 281 -0.41 -20.78 -4.06
N ASN A 282 -1.37 -20.52 -3.21
CA ASN A 282 -2.80 -20.47 -3.61
C ASN A 282 -3.16 -19.11 -4.19
N LEU A 283 -2.50 -18.04 -3.78
CA LEU A 283 -2.61 -16.71 -4.39
C LEU A 283 -2.22 -16.75 -5.86
N GLY A 284 -1.07 -17.32 -6.20
CA GLY A 284 -0.62 -17.44 -7.58
C GLY A 284 -1.50 -18.37 -8.46
N LYS A 285 -2.14 -19.38 -7.86
CA LYS A 285 -3.07 -20.25 -8.61
C LYS A 285 -4.30 -19.53 -9.14
N ILE A 286 -4.71 -18.45 -8.49
CA ILE A 286 -5.85 -17.64 -8.91
C ILE A 286 -5.44 -16.35 -9.61
N TYR A 287 -4.13 -16.11 -9.77
CA TYR A 287 -3.62 -14.94 -10.48
C TYR A 287 -4.09 -14.98 -11.94
N PRO A 288 -4.84 -13.95 -12.41
CA PRO A 288 -5.45 -13.96 -13.73
C PRO A 288 -4.42 -14.03 -14.86
N LYS A 289 -4.89 -14.29 -16.07
CA LYS A 289 -4.08 -14.14 -17.28
C LYS A 289 -4.17 -12.71 -17.76
N ASN A 290 -3.03 -12.17 -18.21
CA ASN A 290 -3.00 -10.87 -18.85
C ASN A 290 -4.07 -10.74 -19.94
N LYS A 291 -4.83 -9.65 -19.87
CA LYS A 291 -5.87 -9.34 -20.84
C LYS A 291 -5.84 -7.89 -21.32
N TYR A 292 -5.77 -6.94 -20.43
CA TYR A 292 -5.81 -5.50 -20.73
C TYR A 292 -4.55 -4.76 -20.29
N GLY A 293 -3.78 -5.32 -19.40
CA GLY A 293 -2.60 -4.80 -18.76
C GLY A 293 -2.26 -5.69 -17.58
N VAL A 294 -1.30 -5.33 -16.77
CA VAL A 294 -0.89 -6.10 -15.60
C VAL A 294 -0.80 -5.18 -14.39
N GLU A 295 -1.61 -5.46 -13.36
CA GLU A 295 -1.52 -4.79 -12.05
C GLU A 295 -1.68 -3.26 -12.11
N GLY A 296 -2.66 -2.75 -12.89
CA GLY A 296 -2.86 -1.30 -13.06
C GLY A 296 -3.08 -0.54 -11.76
N ASP A 297 -3.65 -1.16 -10.74
CA ASP A 297 -3.99 -0.52 -9.46
C ASP A 297 -2.85 -0.56 -8.43
N THR A 298 -1.84 -1.42 -8.67
CA THR A 298 -0.69 -1.63 -7.80
C THR A 298 0.06 -0.34 -7.41
N PRO A 299 0.31 0.64 -8.30
CA PRO A 299 1.02 1.87 -7.93
C PRO A 299 0.41 2.61 -6.75
N SER A 300 -0.91 2.52 -6.56
CA SER A 300 -1.62 3.24 -5.50
C SER A 300 -1.17 2.85 -4.08
N PHE A 301 -1.00 1.57 -3.80
CA PHE A 301 -0.48 1.13 -2.51
C PHE A 301 1.05 1.04 -2.48
N LEU A 302 1.73 0.87 -3.63
CA LEU A 302 3.18 0.99 -3.69
C LEU A 302 3.66 2.38 -3.30
N HIS A 303 2.86 3.44 -3.54
CA HIS A 303 3.14 4.80 -3.08
C HIS A 303 3.28 4.89 -1.56
N VAL A 304 2.48 4.12 -0.85
CA VAL A 304 2.39 4.11 0.62
C VAL A 304 3.29 3.03 1.26
N LEU A 305 3.82 2.09 0.47
CA LEU A 305 4.61 0.97 0.96
C LEU A 305 5.87 1.45 1.69
N PRO A 306 6.10 1.02 2.96
CA PRO A 306 7.27 1.39 3.74
C PRO A 306 8.51 0.62 3.24
N ASN A 307 9.35 1.28 2.44
CA ASN A 307 10.56 0.70 1.86
C ASN A 307 11.83 1.55 2.06
N GLY A 308 11.74 2.65 2.80
CA GLY A 308 12.87 3.57 3.03
C GLY A 308 13.15 4.56 1.88
N LEU A 309 12.51 4.39 0.73
CA LEU A 309 12.54 5.31 -0.42
C LEU A 309 11.33 6.24 -0.44
N ASN A 310 10.14 5.67 -0.26
CA ASN A 310 8.87 6.39 -0.40
C ASN A 310 8.72 7.52 0.64
N ASN A 311 8.08 8.60 0.23
CA ASN A 311 7.64 9.71 1.07
C ASN A 311 6.21 10.08 0.67
N PRO A 312 5.22 9.30 1.09
CA PRO A 312 3.87 9.44 0.56
C PRO A 312 3.22 10.79 0.86
N GLU A 313 3.61 11.46 1.95
CA GLU A 313 3.09 12.78 2.32
C GLU A 313 3.62 13.91 1.39
N VAL A 314 4.60 13.62 0.54
CA VAL A 314 5.20 14.58 -0.39
C VAL A 314 5.23 13.97 -1.80
N PRO A 315 4.12 14.04 -2.57
CA PRO A 315 3.95 13.30 -3.84
C PRO A 315 4.97 13.61 -4.93
N ASN A 316 5.67 14.76 -4.86
CA ASN A 316 6.80 15.08 -5.74
C ASN A 316 8.15 14.48 -5.27
N ASN A 317 8.13 13.66 -4.24
CA ASN A 317 9.30 12.86 -3.85
C ASN A 317 9.24 11.49 -4.50
N VAL A 318 9.72 11.37 -5.71
CA VAL A 318 9.79 10.10 -6.46
C VAL A 318 9.80 8.84 -5.58
N GLY A 319 8.94 7.88 -5.89
CA GLY A 319 8.86 6.61 -5.16
C GLY A 319 8.34 5.47 -6.05
N TRP A 320 8.06 4.33 -5.47
CA TRP A 320 7.57 3.16 -6.19
C TRP A 320 6.16 3.34 -6.77
N GLY A 321 5.38 4.27 -6.26
CA GLY A 321 4.05 4.60 -6.76
C GLY A 321 4.01 5.79 -7.71
N GLY A 322 5.16 6.25 -8.23
CA GLY A 322 5.24 7.33 -9.21
C GLY A 322 5.82 8.65 -8.64
N TYR A 323 5.66 9.68 -9.44
CA TYR A 323 6.04 11.07 -9.18
C TYR A 323 4.90 11.99 -9.62
N PHE A 324 4.57 12.99 -8.82
CA PHE A 324 3.43 13.88 -9.08
C PHE A 324 3.79 15.33 -8.75
N GLU A 325 3.29 16.26 -9.57
CA GLU A 325 3.41 17.69 -9.30
C GLU A 325 2.04 18.28 -9.01
N TRP A 326 2.01 19.27 -8.13
CA TRP A 326 0.82 20.06 -7.89
C TRP A 326 0.52 20.94 -9.10
N GLY A 327 -0.66 20.79 -9.67
CA GLY A 327 -1.04 21.52 -10.88
C GLY A 327 -2.48 21.27 -11.30
N ILE A 328 -2.83 21.79 -12.48
CA ILE A 328 -4.13 21.56 -13.10
C ILE A 328 -4.20 20.09 -13.54
N GLY A 329 -5.28 19.42 -13.17
CA GLY A 329 -5.56 18.04 -13.54
C GLY A 329 -5.87 17.87 -15.04
N LYS A 330 -6.06 16.64 -15.46
CA LYS A 330 -6.38 16.28 -16.85
C LYS A 330 -7.75 16.80 -17.31
N ASP A 331 -8.59 17.28 -16.37
CA ASP A 331 -9.86 17.96 -16.63
C ASP A 331 -9.71 19.42 -17.08
N ASP A 332 -8.50 19.97 -17.08
CA ASP A 332 -8.16 21.36 -17.40
C ASP A 332 -8.80 22.41 -16.44
N GLU A 333 -9.33 22.01 -15.30
CA GLU A 333 -10.09 22.89 -14.39
C GLU A 333 -9.67 22.75 -12.92
N THR A 334 -9.53 21.52 -12.39
CA THR A 334 -9.27 21.29 -10.97
C THR A 334 -7.78 21.15 -10.66
N TYR A 335 -7.40 21.51 -9.42
CA TYR A 335 -6.01 21.36 -8.93
C TYR A 335 -5.86 20.11 -8.08
N CYS A 336 -4.77 19.39 -8.29
CA CYS A 336 -4.36 18.22 -7.50
C CYS A 336 -2.89 17.89 -7.75
N PHE A 337 -2.36 16.88 -7.08
CA PHE A 337 -1.10 16.25 -7.49
C PHE A 337 -1.37 15.33 -8.68
N THR A 338 -0.63 15.51 -9.77
CA THR A 338 -0.86 14.73 -10.99
C THR A 338 0.42 14.53 -11.81
N ASN A 339 0.41 13.50 -12.66
CA ASN A 339 1.48 13.17 -13.60
C ASN A 339 0.95 12.97 -15.03
N HIS A 340 -0.20 13.58 -15.35
CA HIS A 340 -0.89 13.33 -16.63
C HIS A 340 -0.13 13.85 -17.86
N SER A 341 0.76 14.82 -17.70
CA SER A 341 1.43 15.47 -18.83
C SER A 341 2.75 16.18 -18.42
N GLY A 342 3.43 16.78 -19.40
CA GLY A 342 4.58 17.65 -19.17
C GLY A 342 5.80 16.95 -18.58
N GLU A 343 6.49 17.64 -17.68
CA GLU A 343 7.69 17.13 -17.04
C GLU A 343 7.35 16.07 -15.99
N ALA A 344 6.28 16.25 -15.23
CA ALA A 344 5.81 15.27 -14.24
C ALA A 344 5.62 13.88 -14.87
N ASN A 345 5.01 13.80 -16.07
CA ASN A 345 4.83 12.54 -16.78
C ASN A 345 6.16 11.88 -17.19
N LYS A 346 7.13 12.69 -17.64
CA LYS A 346 8.45 12.16 -18.04
C LYS A 346 9.25 11.64 -16.84
N ILE A 347 9.24 12.39 -15.74
CA ILE A 347 9.92 12.00 -14.49
C ILE A 347 9.28 10.72 -13.95
N SER A 348 7.95 10.68 -13.87
CA SER A 348 7.20 9.51 -13.41
C SER A 348 7.61 8.27 -14.22
N LYS A 349 7.50 8.29 -15.56
CA LYS A 349 7.89 7.18 -16.44
C LYS A 349 9.36 6.76 -16.31
N LYS A 350 10.27 7.73 -16.13
CA LYS A 350 11.70 7.44 -15.92
C LYS A 350 11.90 6.54 -14.70
N TYR A 351 11.26 6.89 -13.59
CA TYR A 351 11.48 6.18 -12.33
C TYR A 351 10.61 4.93 -12.19
N GLU A 352 9.44 4.89 -12.79
CA GLU A 352 8.63 3.67 -12.93
C GLU A 352 9.44 2.57 -13.64
N ALA A 353 10.09 2.92 -14.76
CA ALA A 353 10.96 1.98 -15.46
C ALA A 353 12.24 1.61 -14.66
N TYR A 354 12.82 2.58 -13.93
CA TYR A 354 14.00 2.35 -13.10
C TYR A 354 13.73 1.39 -11.94
N PHE A 355 12.64 1.58 -11.21
CA PHE A 355 12.32 0.77 -10.04
C PHE A 355 11.62 -0.55 -10.37
N TYR A 356 11.09 -0.71 -11.59
CA TYR A 356 10.30 -1.89 -11.95
C TYR A 356 10.99 -3.23 -11.62
N PRO A 357 12.30 -3.45 -11.89
CA PRO A 357 12.94 -4.72 -11.52
C PRO A 357 12.92 -5.00 -10.02
N ALA A 358 13.18 -3.99 -9.18
CA ALA A 358 13.13 -4.14 -7.73
C ALA A 358 11.69 -4.37 -7.23
N ILE A 359 10.72 -3.67 -7.81
CA ILE A 359 9.29 -3.83 -7.53
C ILE A 359 8.83 -5.24 -7.89
N PHE A 360 9.21 -5.76 -9.06
CA PHE A 360 8.84 -7.09 -9.52
C PHE A 360 9.49 -8.18 -8.67
N ASN A 361 10.81 -8.09 -8.44
CA ASN A 361 11.55 -9.07 -7.64
C ASN A 361 11.02 -9.15 -6.20
N ASN A 362 10.63 -8.02 -5.61
CA ASN A 362 10.01 -7.99 -4.29
C ASN A 362 8.69 -8.80 -4.28
N PHE A 363 7.88 -8.70 -5.34
CA PHE A 363 6.67 -9.50 -5.46
C PHE A 363 6.99 -10.99 -5.65
N VAL A 364 7.96 -11.34 -6.50
CA VAL A 364 8.41 -12.74 -6.69
C VAL A 364 8.80 -13.36 -5.35
N ALA A 365 9.65 -12.70 -4.56
CA ALA A 365 10.07 -13.21 -3.26
C ALA A 365 8.86 -13.46 -2.31
N ARG A 366 7.86 -12.57 -2.33
CA ARG A 366 6.64 -12.72 -1.53
C ARG A 366 5.79 -13.90 -1.99
N MET A 367 5.77 -14.18 -3.29
CA MET A 367 5.06 -15.35 -3.82
C MET A 367 5.78 -16.66 -3.51
N ASP A 368 7.13 -16.66 -3.46
CA ASP A 368 7.89 -17.80 -2.93
C ASP A 368 7.57 -18.04 -1.46
N TRP A 369 7.44 -16.97 -0.64
CA TRP A 369 6.99 -17.11 0.75
C TRP A 369 5.58 -17.74 0.83
N ALA A 370 4.66 -17.32 -0.02
CA ALA A 370 3.29 -17.85 -0.06
C ALA A 370 3.28 -19.34 -0.45
N GLU A 371 4.19 -19.79 -1.32
CA GLU A 371 4.23 -21.17 -1.80
C GLU A 371 4.64 -22.16 -0.71
N ASP A 372 5.74 -21.91 0.00
CA ASP A 372 6.33 -22.89 0.93
C ASP A 372 6.93 -22.31 2.22
N GLY A 373 6.85 -21.00 2.41
CA GLY A 373 7.37 -20.31 3.59
C GLY A 373 8.90 -20.22 3.64
N ILE A 374 9.53 -20.20 2.46
CA ILE A 374 10.95 -19.91 2.25
C ILE A 374 11.06 -18.85 1.14
N GLY A 375 12.27 -18.39 0.83
CA GLY A 375 12.50 -17.36 -0.17
C GLY A 375 13.33 -16.21 0.39
N ASN A 376 13.80 -15.32 -0.47
CA ASN A 376 14.67 -14.22 -0.08
C ASN A 376 13.94 -13.14 0.73
N ARG A 377 14.65 -12.43 1.61
CA ARG A 377 14.19 -11.25 2.38
C ARG A 377 14.99 -10.02 1.97
N ASN A 378 14.33 -8.87 1.99
CA ASN A 378 15.00 -7.62 1.68
C ASN A 378 16.15 -7.34 2.66
N PRO A 379 17.27 -6.77 2.19
CA PRO A 379 18.29 -6.20 3.04
C PRO A 379 17.73 -5.20 4.05
N VAL A 380 18.23 -5.23 5.27
CA VAL A 380 17.95 -4.21 6.29
C VAL A 380 18.96 -3.08 6.16
N VAL A 381 18.48 -1.92 5.75
CA VAL A 381 19.32 -0.76 5.46
C VAL A 381 19.46 0.13 6.70
N ILE A 382 20.69 0.25 7.22
CA ILE A 382 21.04 1.07 8.38
C ILE A 382 21.99 2.16 7.93
N VAL A 383 21.56 3.41 8.00
CA VAL A 383 22.39 4.57 7.65
C VAL A 383 22.64 5.43 8.88
N ASN A 384 23.91 5.74 9.15
CA ASN A 384 24.36 6.53 10.31
C ASN A 384 23.76 6.03 11.65
N ASP A 385 23.84 4.71 11.86
CA ASP A 385 23.30 4.01 13.04
C ASP A 385 21.76 4.08 13.19
N ASN A 386 21.05 4.49 12.15
CA ASN A 386 19.60 4.61 12.14
C ASN A 386 19.00 3.51 11.26
N GLU A 387 18.28 2.58 11.90
CA GLU A 387 17.51 1.50 11.26
C GLU A 387 16.06 1.95 11.04
N GLY A 388 15.38 1.38 10.05
CA GLY A 388 13.98 1.60 9.77
C GLY A 388 13.75 2.25 8.40
N PHE A 389 12.53 2.73 8.16
CA PHE A 389 12.09 3.25 6.86
C PHE A 389 11.94 4.78 6.83
N ASP A 390 12.08 5.44 7.98
CA ASP A 390 11.90 6.89 8.07
C ASP A 390 12.99 7.64 7.29
N ILE A 391 12.61 8.78 6.74
CA ILE A 391 13.54 9.68 6.04
C ILE A 391 14.55 10.25 7.04
N LEU A 392 15.83 10.15 6.70
CA LEU A 392 16.90 10.76 7.50
C LEU A 392 17.11 12.21 7.09
N ASN A 393 16.92 13.14 8.02
CA ASN A 393 17.15 14.54 7.81
C ASN A 393 18.50 14.96 8.42
N VAL A 394 19.38 15.57 7.63
CA VAL A 394 20.68 16.09 8.07
C VAL A 394 20.86 17.54 7.66
N ALA A 395 21.47 18.33 8.51
CA ALA A 395 21.61 19.77 8.33
C ALA A 395 23.07 20.24 8.51
N PRO A 396 23.99 19.86 7.58
CA PRO A 396 25.38 20.25 7.62
C PRO A 396 25.59 21.72 7.25
N LYS A 397 26.81 22.21 7.42
CA LYS A 397 27.19 23.52 6.92
C LYS A 397 27.53 23.47 5.44
N GLN A 398 27.31 24.58 4.75
CA GLN A 398 27.83 24.78 3.40
C GLN A 398 29.36 24.58 3.35
N GLY A 399 29.86 23.89 2.34
CA GLY A 399 31.28 23.56 2.17
C GLY A 399 31.79 22.45 3.12
N GLU A 400 30.96 21.92 4.00
CA GLU A 400 31.30 20.78 4.86
C GLU A 400 31.36 19.50 4.05
N GLU A 401 32.32 18.62 4.36
CA GLU A 401 32.35 17.26 3.88
C GLU A 401 31.64 16.37 4.92
N ILE A 402 30.63 15.62 4.47
CA ILE A 402 29.90 14.67 5.31
C ILE A 402 30.10 13.26 4.82
N THR A 403 30.02 12.29 5.73
CA THR A 403 30.01 10.86 5.42
C THR A 403 28.63 10.29 5.72
N LEU A 404 28.08 9.54 4.78
CA LEU A 404 26.92 8.70 4.95
C LEU A 404 27.40 7.24 5.07
N ASP A 405 27.07 6.58 6.18
CA ASP A 405 27.62 5.26 6.54
C ASP A 405 26.52 4.22 6.63
N ALA A 406 26.45 3.32 5.65
CA ALA A 406 25.56 2.16 5.60
C ALA A 406 26.25 0.83 5.98
N SER A 407 27.46 0.85 6.53
CA SER A 407 28.27 -0.35 6.80
C SER A 407 27.67 -1.31 7.86
N LYS A 408 26.63 -0.90 8.57
CA LYS A 408 25.87 -1.74 9.51
C LYS A 408 24.67 -2.44 8.89
N SER A 409 24.37 -2.13 7.63
CA SER A 409 23.30 -2.84 6.89
C SER A 409 23.66 -4.32 6.81
N TYR A 410 22.64 -5.16 6.85
CA TYR A 410 22.81 -6.62 6.82
C TYR A 410 21.70 -7.28 6.02
N ASP A 411 21.98 -8.47 5.55
CA ASP A 411 20.98 -9.34 4.94
C ASP A 411 20.49 -10.37 5.95
N PRO A 412 19.15 -10.53 6.14
CA PRO A 412 18.59 -11.48 7.09
C PRO A 412 18.85 -12.96 6.72
N ASP A 413 19.13 -13.25 5.45
CA ASP A 413 19.43 -14.60 4.96
C ASP A 413 20.94 -14.84 4.86
N GLY A 414 21.76 -13.79 5.06
CA GLY A 414 23.21 -13.85 5.05
C GLY A 414 23.83 -13.66 3.67
N ASP A 415 23.08 -13.11 2.73
CA ASP A 415 23.56 -12.81 1.39
C ASP A 415 24.57 -11.65 1.37
N GLU A 416 25.42 -11.60 0.33
CA GLU A 416 26.39 -10.52 0.15
C GLU A 416 25.68 -9.27 -0.35
N LEU A 417 26.06 -8.11 0.22
CA LEU A 417 25.45 -6.82 -0.09
C LEU A 417 26.32 -5.99 -1.04
N SER A 418 25.69 -5.32 -1.99
CA SER A 418 26.23 -4.24 -2.81
C SER A 418 25.53 -2.94 -2.51
N TYR A 419 26.20 -1.82 -2.76
CA TYR A 419 25.75 -0.48 -2.40
C TYR A 419 25.75 0.43 -3.62
N ASN A 420 24.75 1.34 -3.68
CA ASN A 420 24.67 2.39 -4.69
C ASN A 420 24.09 3.65 -4.05
N TRP A 421 24.92 4.69 -3.93
CA TRP A 421 24.48 6.01 -3.47
C TRP A 421 24.31 6.93 -4.66
N TRP A 422 23.17 7.56 -4.78
CA TRP A 422 22.90 8.44 -5.90
C TRP A 422 22.05 9.64 -5.51
N TYR A 423 22.23 10.73 -6.26
CA TYR A 423 21.47 11.96 -6.09
C TYR A 423 20.17 11.90 -6.87
N LEU A 424 19.05 12.25 -6.22
CA LEU A 424 17.71 12.34 -6.80
C LEU A 424 17.32 13.81 -6.94
N PRO A 425 17.70 14.50 -8.03
CA PRO A 425 17.48 15.94 -8.18
C PRO A 425 16.02 16.32 -8.25
N GLU A 426 15.17 15.46 -8.82
CA GLU A 426 13.75 15.75 -9.04
C GLU A 426 12.93 15.81 -7.73
N ALA A 427 13.46 15.26 -6.63
CA ALA A 427 12.80 15.30 -5.32
C ALA A 427 13.21 16.51 -4.47
N GLY A 428 14.33 17.16 -4.80
CA GLY A 428 14.87 18.27 -4.05
C GLY A 428 14.62 19.64 -4.69
N THR A 429 15.07 20.68 -4.01
CA THR A 429 15.01 22.06 -4.53
C THR A 429 16.37 22.56 -5.07
N TYR A 430 17.48 21.89 -4.68
CA TYR A 430 18.81 22.26 -5.18
C TYR A 430 18.99 21.87 -6.64
N ALA A 431 19.19 22.86 -7.50
CA ALA A 431 19.31 22.68 -8.96
C ALA A 431 20.73 22.30 -9.43
N GLY A 432 21.73 22.34 -8.56
CA GLY A 432 23.12 22.03 -8.89
C GLY A 432 23.41 20.51 -8.92
N ALA A 433 24.59 20.15 -9.42
CA ALA A 433 25.07 18.78 -9.38
C ALA A 433 25.66 18.43 -8.01
N ILE A 434 25.46 17.19 -7.58
CA ILE A 434 26.06 16.62 -6.38
C ILE A 434 27.05 15.54 -6.80
N GLU A 435 28.30 15.66 -6.37
CA GLU A 435 29.31 14.61 -6.51
C GLU A 435 29.34 13.76 -5.24
N ILE A 436 29.19 12.44 -5.44
CA ILE A 436 29.24 11.45 -4.36
C ILE A 436 30.48 10.61 -4.56
N ASN A 437 31.44 10.71 -3.63
CA ASN A 437 32.63 9.87 -3.66
C ASN A 437 32.34 8.54 -2.98
N ASP A 438 32.98 7.47 -3.49
CA ASP A 438 32.83 6.10 -3.01
C ASP A 438 31.35 5.63 -3.04
N ALA A 439 30.60 6.04 -4.07
CA ALA A 439 29.18 5.82 -4.22
C ALA A 439 28.77 4.34 -4.31
N ASP A 440 29.68 3.45 -4.63
CA ASP A 440 29.51 1.99 -4.76
C ASP A 440 30.00 1.21 -3.52
N THR A 441 30.27 1.92 -2.41
CA THR A 441 30.75 1.32 -1.15
C THR A 441 29.78 1.56 0.01
N PRO A 442 29.93 0.86 1.14
CA PRO A 442 29.09 1.11 2.31
C PRO A 442 29.16 2.53 2.87
N LYS A 443 30.21 3.30 2.55
CA LYS A 443 30.42 4.65 3.05
C LYS A 443 30.67 5.60 1.90
N ALA A 444 29.76 6.53 1.72
CA ALA A 444 29.89 7.59 0.73
C ALA A 444 30.23 8.92 1.38
N THR A 445 30.96 9.78 0.67
CA THR A 445 31.26 11.15 1.12
C THR A 445 30.73 12.17 0.12
N ILE A 446 30.23 13.27 0.65
CA ILE A 446 29.64 14.38 -0.12
C ILE A 446 30.19 15.69 0.42
N THR A 447 30.75 16.51 -0.46
CA THR A 447 31.05 17.90 -0.14
C THR A 447 29.81 18.75 -0.41
N ILE A 448 29.27 19.38 0.65
CA ILE A 448 28.07 20.20 0.55
C ILE A 448 28.35 21.46 -0.28
N PRO A 449 27.56 21.75 -1.33
CA PRO A 449 27.79 22.95 -2.13
C PRO A 449 27.67 24.24 -1.31
N ALA A 450 28.53 25.20 -1.64
CA ALA A 450 28.57 26.49 -0.93
C ALA A 450 27.36 27.40 -1.23
N ASP A 451 26.58 27.07 -2.25
CA ASP A 451 25.40 27.78 -2.73
C ASP A 451 24.07 27.06 -2.44
N ALA A 452 24.09 25.97 -1.66
CA ALA A 452 22.92 25.15 -1.36
C ALA A 452 22.23 25.52 -0.04
N ALA A 453 22.38 26.75 0.49
CA ALA A 453 21.75 27.16 1.73
C ALA A 453 20.23 27.02 1.66
N ASP A 454 19.64 26.38 2.68
CA ASP A 454 18.20 26.16 2.81
C ASP A 454 17.56 25.36 1.65
N GLU A 455 18.35 24.83 0.70
CA GLU A 455 17.88 23.99 -0.37
C GLU A 455 17.89 22.52 0.07
N SER A 456 16.96 21.72 -0.44
CA SER A 456 16.91 20.28 -0.16
C SER A 456 17.64 19.47 -1.22
N ILE A 457 18.48 18.51 -0.77
CA ILE A 457 19.24 17.57 -1.58
C ILE A 457 18.86 16.16 -1.14
N HIS A 458 18.32 15.37 -2.05
CA HIS A 458 17.91 14.00 -1.75
C HIS A 458 18.95 13.00 -2.22
N ILE A 459 19.55 12.28 -1.26
CA ILE A 459 20.48 11.17 -1.53
C ILE A 459 19.78 9.86 -1.21
N ILE A 460 19.82 8.93 -2.13
CA ILE A 460 19.26 7.60 -1.98
C ILE A 460 20.41 6.60 -1.79
N CYS A 461 20.30 5.80 -0.74
CA CYS A 461 21.10 4.60 -0.55
C CYS A 461 20.28 3.40 -1.01
N GLU A 462 20.77 2.68 -2.01
CA GLU A 462 20.26 1.37 -2.41
C GLU A 462 21.23 0.31 -1.89
N VAL A 463 20.72 -0.67 -1.20
CA VAL A 463 21.47 -1.84 -0.72
C VAL A 463 20.82 -3.07 -1.35
N THR A 464 21.59 -3.75 -2.19
CA THR A 464 21.09 -4.88 -2.98
C THR A 464 21.84 -6.15 -2.59
N ASP A 465 21.11 -7.23 -2.34
CA ASP A 465 21.65 -8.55 -2.06
C ASP A 465 22.03 -9.30 -3.35
N ASN A 466 22.60 -10.50 -3.19
CA ASN A 466 22.85 -11.44 -4.27
C ASN A 466 22.00 -12.72 -4.13
N GLY A 467 20.88 -12.61 -3.43
CA GLY A 467 19.91 -13.68 -3.26
C GLY A 467 19.10 -13.99 -4.53
N SER A 468 18.09 -14.84 -4.42
CA SER A 468 17.23 -15.21 -5.54
C SER A 468 15.76 -15.19 -5.11
N PRO A 469 14.93 -14.28 -5.69
CA PRO A 469 15.32 -13.16 -6.57
C PRO A 469 16.19 -12.13 -5.83
N VAL A 470 16.98 -11.37 -6.57
CA VAL A 470 17.77 -10.25 -6.03
C VAL A 470 16.84 -9.18 -5.47
N LEU A 471 17.05 -8.76 -4.22
CA LEU A 471 16.20 -7.76 -3.57
C LEU A 471 16.99 -6.49 -3.22
N THR A 472 16.29 -5.37 -3.20
CA THR A 472 16.86 -4.06 -2.88
C THR A 472 16.13 -3.43 -1.70
N GLY A 473 16.87 -3.03 -0.69
CA GLY A 473 16.42 -2.16 0.39
C GLY A 473 16.89 -0.72 0.12
N TYR A 474 16.19 0.25 0.70
CA TYR A 474 16.46 1.67 0.46
C TYR A 474 16.61 2.45 1.76
N ARG A 475 17.30 3.59 1.66
CA ARG A 475 17.23 4.66 2.65
C ARG A 475 17.34 6.01 1.96
N ARG A 476 16.36 6.88 2.20
CA ARG A 476 16.38 8.27 1.76
C ARG A 476 17.03 9.14 2.82
N VAL A 477 18.02 9.93 2.42
CA VAL A 477 18.64 10.98 3.22
C VAL A 477 18.35 12.34 2.58
N VAL A 478 17.72 13.23 3.34
CA VAL A 478 17.45 14.61 2.92
C VAL A 478 18.43 15.53 3.62
N ILE A 479 19.25 16.19 2.83
CA ILE A 479 20.26 17.13 3.29
C ILE A 479 19.74 18.56 3.08
N THR A 480 19.64 19.34 4.17
CA THR A 480 19.27 20.76 4.09
C THR A 480 20.38 21.59 4.74
N PRO A 481 21.35 22.11 3.94
CA PRO A 481 22.49 22.86 4.45
C PRO A 481 22.08 24.17 5.12
N LYS A 482 22.81 24.54 6.18
CA LYS A 482 22.61 25.81 6.95
C LYS A 482 23.70 26.81 6.66
#